data_8e6901742f278b46b71a87c9e8f29b47
#
_entry.id   8e6901742f278b46b71a87c9e8f29b47
#
_cell.length_a   1.000
_cell.length_b   1.000
_cell.length_c   1.000
_cell.angle_alpha   90.00
_cell.angle_beta   90.00
_cell.angle_gamma   90.00
#
_symmetry.space_group_name_H-M   'P 1'
#
loop_
_entity.id
_entity.type
_entity.pdbx_description
1 polymer ?
#
loop_
_entity_poly.entity_id
_entity_poly.type
_entity_poly.pdbx_seq_one_letter_code
_entity_poly.pdbx_strand_id
1 'polypeptide(L)'
;MARAIAIVEDEPSIRANYVEALSRIGYDVRGFASRAEASGAFSNRMPELVIIDIGLGDEPEGGFDLCRELRARSATLPIIFLTARDSDFDVISGLRLGADDYLSKDISFHQLAARIGALFRRAETQKLPAATETVVEHGRLKLEAERMRVTWNDIEVPLTVTEFWMVHTLVRFPGHVKNRDQLMRDAELVVDDATITSHITRIRKKYPADDPAFDAIETVHGVGYRWKP
;
A
#
# COMPACT_ATOMS: atom_id res chain seq x y z
N MET A 1 -19.73 1.16 -11.04
CA MET A 1 -19.90 2.25 -10.04
C MET A 1 -18.60 3.03 -9.97
N ALA A 2 -18.63 4.35 -9.70
CA ALA A 2 -17.42 5.13 -9.48
C ALA A 2 -16.71 4.64 -8.21
N ARG A 3 -15.38 4.61 -8.25
CA ARG A 3 -14.55 4.21 -7.11
C ARG A 3 -14.52 5.28 -6.04
N ALA A 4 -14.70 4.89 -4.78
CA ALA A 4 -14.78 5.80 -3.65
C ALA A 4 -13.38 6.12 -3.11
N ILE A 5 -12.98 7.39 -3.20
CA ILE A 5 -11.72 7.92 -2.65
C ILE A 5 -12.03 8.91 -1.53
N ALA A 6 -11.30 8.80 -0.42
CA ALA A 6 -11.27 9.81 0.62
C ALA A 6 -9.98 10.61 0.57
N ILE A 7 -10.09 11.93 0.75
CA ILE A 7 -8.96 12.85 0.90
C ILE A 7 -9.05 13.48 2.28
N VAL A 8 -7.99 13.32 3.07
CA VAL A 8 -7.89 13.92 4.41
C VAL A 8 -6.77 14.96 4.38
N GLU A 9 -7.18 16.23 4.40
CA GLU A 9 -6.32 17.39 4.16
C GLU A 9 -6.95 18.58 4.90
N ASP A 10 -6.22 19.24 5.78
CA ASP A 10 -6.75 20.35 6.59
C ASP A 10 -6.88 21.65 5.77
N GLU A 11 -5.96 21.89 4.80
CA GLU A 11 -6.00 23.11 3.98
C GLU A 11 -7.18 23.06 2.98
N PRO A 12 -8.20 23.96 3.11
CA PRO A 12 -9.42 23.88 2.32
C PRO A 12 -9.19 23.98 0.81
N SER A 13 -8.24 24.82 0.40
CA SER A 13 -7.94 25.07 -1.02
C SER A 13 -7.28 23.85 -1.67
N ILE A 14 -6.35 23.20 -0.99
CA ILE A 14 -5.66 22.00 -1.44
C ILE A 14 -6.66 20.85 -1.51
N ARG A 15 -7.43 20.64 -0.45
CA ARG A 15 -8.48 19.62 -0.39
C ARG A 15 -9.47 19.75 -1.53
N ALA A 16 -10.01 20.98 -1.76
CA ALA A 16 -10.97 21.23 -2.84
C ALA A 16 -10.38 20.93 -4.24
N ASN A 17 -9.12 21.33 -4.48
CA ASN A 17 -8.43 21.09 -5.74
C ASN A 17 -8.31 19.59 -6.06
N TYR A 18 -7.89 18.77 -5.10
CA TYR A 18 -7.77 17.32 -5.32
C TYR A 18 -9.14 16.66 -5.46
N VAL A 19 -10.14 17.05 -4.67
CA VAL A 19 -11.52 16.54 -4.80
C VAL A 19 -12.03 16.82 -6.20
N GLU A 20 -11.93 18.05 -6.68
CA GLU A 20 -12.39 18.43 -8.02
C GLU A 20 -11.63 17.68 -9.12
N ALA A 21 -10.30 17.66 -9.04
CA ALA A 21 -9.48 17.04 -10.09
C ALA A 21 -9.72 15.53 -10.21
N LEU A 22 -9.81 14.81 -9.10
CA LEU A 22 -10.09 13.38 -9.11
C LEU A 22 -11.55 13.07 -9.50
N SER A 23 -12.51 13.91 -9.11
CA SER A 23 -13.90 13.76 -9.54
C SER A 23 -14.05 13.94 -11.05
N ARG A 24 -13.31 14.86 -11.66
CA ARG A 24 -13.31 15.06 -13.13
C ARG A 24 -12.87 13.83 -13.92
N ILE A 25 -12.02 13.00 -13.36
CA ILE A 25 -11.57 11.75 -13.99
C ILE A 25 -12.41 10.52 -13.60
N GLY A 26 -13.53 10.74 -12.88
CA GLY A 26 -14.57 9.73 -12.69
C GLY A 26 -14.58 9.02 -11.36
N TYR A 27 -13.82 9.47 -10.36
CA TYR A 27 -13.88 8.94 -9.00
C TYR A 27 -15.02 9.57 -8.17
N ASP A 28 -15.57 8.82 -7.21
CA ASP A 28 -16.47 9.33 -6.14
C ASP A 28 -15.58 9.81 -4.98
N VAL A 29 -15.35 11.14 -4.90
CA VAL A 29 -14.34 11.70 -4.00
C VAL A 29 -14.98 12.48 -2.86
N ARG A 30 -14.57 12.18 -1.63
CA ARG A 30 -14.98 12.92 -0.44
C ARG A 30 -13.76 13.49 0.29
N GLY A 31 -13.83 14.79 0.60
CA GLY A 31 -12.81 15.49 1.35
C GLY A 31 -13.17 15.59 2.83
N PHE A 32 -12.17 15.49 3.71
CA PHE A 32 -12.29 15.62 5.17
C PHE A 32 -11.21 16.57 5.66
N ALA A 33 -11.57 17.45 6.60
CA ALA A 33 -10.67 18.49 7.09
C ALA A 33 -9.80 18.04 8.27
N SER A 34 -10.14 16.92 8.90
CA SER A 34 -9.43 16.43 10.08
C SER A 34 -9.51 14.91 10.20
N ARG A 35 -8.62 14.36 11.03
CA ARG A 35 -8.63 12.95 11.41
C ARG A 35 -9.98 12.54 12.03
N ALA A 36 -10.50 13.36 12.95
CA ALA A 36 -11.75 13.08 13.64
C ALA A 36 -12.95 12.99 12.68
N GLU A 37 -13.05 13.93 11.72
CA GLU A 37 -14.09 13.92 10.69
C GLU A 37 -14.00 12.65 9.81
N ALA A 38 -12.79 12.31 9.35
CA ALA A 38 -12.53 11.14 8.54
C ALA A 38 -12.88 9.84 9.29
N SER A 39 -12.37 9.65 10.53
CA SER A 39 -12.63 8.46 11.34
C SER A 39 -14.12 8.27 11.63
N GLY A 40 -14.86 9.37 11.91
CA GLY A 40 -16.30 9.34 12.09
C GLY A 40 -17.04 8.89 10.83
N ALA A 41 -16.68 9.44 9.68
CA ALA A 41 -17.29 9.04 8.40
C ALA A 41 -16.98 7.59 8.02
N PHE A 42 -15.74 7.14 8.24
CA PHE A 42 -15.30 5.78 7.90
C PHE A 42 -15.90 4.70 8.81
N SER A 43 -16.43 5.08 9.96
CA SER A 43 -17.19 4.16 10.80
C SER A 43 -18.50 3.72 10.16
N ASN A 44 -19.09 4.58 9.31
CA ASN A 44 -20.31 4.27 8.58
C ASN A 44 -20.03 3.64 7.21
N ARG A 45 -19.07 4.19 6.47
CA ARG A 45 -18.71 3.70 5.14
C ARG A 45 -17.21 3.90 4.89
N MET A 46 -16.49 2.78 4.80
CA MET A 46 -15.07 2.79 4.44
C MET A 46 -14.91 3.14 2.96
N PRO A 47 -13.97 4.04 2.61
CA PRO A 47 -13.61 4.29 1.21
C PRO A 47 -12.84 3.09 0.61
N GLU A 48 -12.65 3.10 -0.70
CA GLU A 48 -11.85 2.09 -1.41
C GLU A 48 -10.36 2.49 -1.50
N LEU A 49 -10.03 3.76 -1.26
CA LEU A 49 -8.67 4.30 -1.15
C LEU A 49 -8.68 5.57 -0.32
N VAL A 50 -7.63 5.79 0.47
CA VAL A 50 -7.46 7.01 1.26
C VAL A 50 -6.17 7.71 0.87
N ILE A 51 -6.26 9.03 0.65
CA ILE A 51 -5.12 9.94 0.50
C ILE A 51 -5.08 10.79 1.77
N ILE A 52 -3.95 10.85 2.44
CA ILE A 52 -3.81 11.47 3.75
C ILE A 52 -2.64 12.43 3.77
N ASP A 53 -2.87 13.68 4.19
CA ASP A 53 -1.75 14.53 4.64
C ASP A 53 -1.30 14.12 6.04
N ILE A 54 -0.04 14.31 6.36
CA ILE A 54 0.53 13.97 7.66
C ILE A 54 0.11 14.97 8.72
N GLY A 55 0.26 16.25 8.45
CA GLY A 55 -0.20 17.33 9.34
C GLY A 55 -1.67 17.60 9.12
N LEU A 56 -2.50 17.54 10.16
CA LEU A 56 -3.93 17.78 10.08
C LEU A 56 -4.34 18.82 11.16
N GLY A 57 -4.23 20.10 10.80
CA GLY A 57 -4.53 21.21 11.73
C GLY A 57 -3.58 21.21 12.93
N ASP A 58 -4.14 21.09 14.12
CA ASP A 58 -3.38 21.08 15.38
C ASP A 58 -2.73 19.71 15.68
N GLU A 59 -2.90 18.72 14.82
CA GLU A 59 -2.32 17.38 14.95
C GLU A 59 -1.14 17.21 13.98
N PRO A 60 0.13 17.51 14.36
CA PRO A 60 1.29 17.43 13.44
C PRO A 60 1.54 16.03 12.85
N GLU A 61 1.10 14.99 13.55
CA GLU A 61 1.21 13.57 13.14
C GLU A 61 -0.17 12.91 12.95
N GLY A 62 -1.23 13.72 12.85
CA GLY A 62 -2.61 13.23 12.76
C GLY A 62 -2.84 12.25 11.60
N GLY A 63 -2.16 12.44 10.48
CA GLY A 63 -2.19 11.52 9.35
C GLY A 63 -1.55 10.17 9.65
N PHE A 64 -0.47 10.15 10.41
CA PHE A 64 0.16 8.89 10.86
C PHE A 64 -0.76 8.12 11.82
N ASP A 65 -1.42 8.81 12.73
CA ASP A 65 -2.38 8.20 13.65
C ASP A 65 -3.58 7.63 12.90
N LEU A 66 -4.12 8.39 11.92
CA LEU A 66 -5.19 7.90 11.06
C LEU A 66 -4.78 6.64 10.28
N CYS A 67 -3.57 6.62 9.74
CA CYS A 67 -3.05 5.44 9.04
C CYS A 67 -3.01 4.21 9.95
N ARG A 68 -2.56 4.34 11.20
CA ARG A 68 -2.56 3.24 12.19
C ARG A 68 -3.98 2.75 12.49
N GLU A 69 -4.93 3.67 12.71
CA GLU A 69 -6.34 3.35 12.94
C GLU A 69 -6.93 2.57 11.75
N LEU A 70 -6.68 3.02 10.53
CA LEU A 70 -7.17 2.37 9.32
C LEU A 70 -6.55 0.99 9.10
N ARG A 71 -5.26 0.82 9.36
CA ARG A 71 -4.59 -0.48 9.26
C ARG A 71 -5.06 -1.49 10.30
N ALA A 72 -5.42 -1.03 11.49
CA ALA A 72 -6.06 -1.90 12.49
C ALA A 72 -7.44 -2.43 12.04
N ARG A 73 -8.13 -1.68 11.15
CA ARG A 73 -9.46 -2.04 10.62
C ARG A 73 -9.39 -2.80 9.30
N SER A 74 -8.40 -2.52 8.47
CA SER A 74 -8.22 -3.15 7.15
C SER A 74 -6.74 -3.17 6.75
N ALA A 75 -6.17 -4.37 6.62
CA ALA A 75 -4.81 -4.53 6.11
C ALA A 75 -4.72 -4.12 4.63
N THR A 76 -5.77 -4.37 3.84
CA THR A 76 -5.76 -4.25 2.38
C THR A 76 -6.32 -2.93 1.84
N LEU A 77 -6.81 -2.00 2.70
CA LEU A 77 -7.24 -0.68 2.25
C LEU A 77 -6.03 0.09 1.66
N PRO A 78 -6.06 0.52 0.40
CA PRO A 78 -4.98 1.33 -0.16
C PRO A 78 -4.87 2.69 0.55
N ILE A 79 -3.66 3.03 1.01
CA ILE A 79 -3.36 4.31 1.68
C ILE A 79 -2.17 4.96 1.00
N ILE A 80 -2.34 6.22 0.59
CA ILE A 80 -1.29 7.09 0.05
C ILE A 80 -1.08 8.25 1.03
N PHE A 81 0.17 8.51 1.46
CA PHE A 81 0.49 9.81 2.02
C PHE A 81 0.78 10.80 0.90
N LEU A 82 0.18 11.98 0.99
CA LEU A 82 0.38 13.09 0.07
C LEU A 82 0.65 14.34 0.90
N THR A 83 1.90 14.75 1.05
CA THR A 83 2.33 15.72 2.05
C THR A 83 3.43 16.64 1.54
N ALA A 84 3.60 17.79 2.16
CA ALA A 84 4.74 18.66 1.92
C ALA A 84 6.03 18.19 2.65
N ARG A 85 5.93 17.20 3.53
CA ARG A 85 7.08 16.61 4.20
C ARG A 85 7.75 15.61 3.28
N ASP A 86 9.01 15.83 2.95
CA ASP A 86 9.80 15.04 2.01
C ASP A 86 11.09 14.48 2.61
N SER A 87 11.28 14.62 3.94
CA SER A 87 12.45 14.06 4.57
C SER A 87 12.46 12.53 4.49
N ASP A 88 13.64 11.94 4.29
CA ASP A 88 13.80 10.46 4.30
C ASP A 88 13.21 9.82 5.55
N PHE A 89 13.29 10.52 6.69
CA PHE A 89 12.71 10.05 7.95
C PHE A 89 11.18 9.95 7.90
N ASP A 90 10.50 10.97 7.35
CA ASP A 90 9.04 10.99 7.22
C ASP A 90 8.56 9.92 6.23
N VAL A 91 9.24 9.79 5.09
CA VAL A 91 8.98 8.75 4.09
C VAL A 91 9.08 7.36 4.71
N ILE A 92 10.20 7.07 5.38
CA ILE A 92 10.42 5.77 6.03
C ILE A 92 9.38 5.53 7.12
N SER A 93 9.03 6.55 7.90
CA SER A 93 8.05 6.45 8.99
C SER A 93 6.65 6.16 8.44
N GLY A 94 6.18 6.92 7.44
CA GLY A 94 4.88 6.73 6.81
C GLY A 94 4.73 5.34 6.19
N LEU A 95 5.74 4.88 5.46
CA LEU A 95 5.75 3.54 4.88
C LEU A 95 5.79 2.45 5.96
N ARG A 96 6.53 2.64 7.06
CA ARG A 96 6.54 1.69 8.19
C ARG A 96 5.20 1.57 8.89
N LEU A 97 4.37 2.61 8.88
CA LEU A 97 3.02 2.59 9.47
C LEU A 97 2.01 1.83 8.61
N GLY A 98 2.34 1.52 7.38
CA GLY A 98 1.49 0.71 6.54
C GLY A 98 0.96 1.39 5.29
N ALA A 99 1.40 2.60 4.95
CA ALA A 99 1.05 3.20 3.68
C ALA A 99 1.55 2.35 2.50
N ASP A 100 0.81 2.35 1.41
CA ASP A 100 1.18 1.70 0.15
C ASP A 100 2.10 2.58 -0.69
N ASP A 101 1.96 3.90 -0.55
CA ASP A 101 2.80 4.88 -1.23
C ASP A 101 2.96 6.17 -0.39
N TYR A 102 4.01 6.94 -0.68
CA TYR A 102 4.34 8.21 -0.04
C TYR A 102 4.75 9.21 -1.12
N LEU A 103 4.03 10.31 -1.21
CA LEU A 103 4.18 11.29 -2.28
C LEU A 103 4.33 12.71 -1.72
N SER A 104 5.24 13.49 -2.32
CA SER A 104 5.27 14.93 -2.09
C SER A 104 4.10 15.63 -2.79
N LYS A 105 3.55 16.71 -2.20
CA LYS A 105 2.54 17.57 -2.82
C LYS A 105 3.02 18.25 -4.12
N ASP A 106 4.31 18.23 -4.41
CA ASP A 106 4.87 18.72 -5.67
C ASP A 106 4.68 17.76 -6.86
N ILE A 107 4.16 16.55 -6.59
CA ILE A 107 3.86 15.57 -7.63
C ILE A 107 2.82 16.12 -8.63
N SER A 108 3.00 15.85 -9.92
CA SER A 108 1.99 16.21 -10.89
C SER A 108 0.70 15.41 -10.68
N PHE A 109 -0.45 16.04 -10.98
CA PHE A 109 -1.75 15.38 -10.90
C PHE A 109 -1.81 14.08 -11.73
N HIS A 110 -1.17 14.05 -12.92
CA HIS A 110 -1.10 12.86 -13.75
C HIS A 110 -0.36 11.69 -13.07
N GLN A 111 0.73 12.00 -12.37
CA GLN A 111 1.47 10.99 -11.62
C GLN A 111 0.65 10.47 -10.43
N LEU A 112 -0.02 11.35 -9.68
CA LEU A 112 -0.93 10.95 -8.61
C LEU A 112 -2.05 10.03 -9.15
N ALA A 113 -2.70 10.42 -10.24
CA ALA A 113 -3.75 9.63 -10.87
C ALA A 113 -3.25 8.25 -11.35
N ALA A 114 -2.03 8.19 -11.90
CA ALA A 114 -1.41 6.93 -12.30
C ALA A 114 -1.17 5.99 -11.12
N ARG A 115 -0.72 6.52 -9.96
CA ARG A 115 -0.49 5.75 -8.74
C ARG A 115 -1.79 5.24 -8.12
N ILE A 116 -2.83 6.07 -8.07
CA ILE A 116 -4.18 5.68 -7.66
C ILE A 116 -4.70 4.53 -8.56
N GLY A 117 -4.58 4.70 -9.88
CA GLY A 117 -4.99 3.68 -10.84
C GLY A 117 -4.24 2.35 -10.67
N ALA A 118 -2.94 2.39 -10.40
CA ALA A 118 -2.14 1.20 -10.12
C ALA A 118 -2.58 0.48 -8.84
N LEU A 119 -2.88 1.22 -7.77
CA LEU A 119 -3.41 0.65 -6.52
C LEU A 119 -4.78 0.00 -6.73
N PHE A 120 -5.67 0.64 -7.46
CA PHE A 120 -6.98 0.06 -7.75
C PHE A 120 -6.88 -1.20 -8.62
N ARG A 121 -6.07 -1.20 -9.69
CA ARG A 121 -5.87 -2.42 -10.50
C ARG A 121 -5.40 -3.59 -9.66
N ARG A 122 -4.44 -3.37 -8.78
CA ARG A 122 -3.93 -4.40 -7.85
C ARG A 122 -5.00 -4.92 -6.89
N ALA A 123 -5.85 -4.02 -6.37
CA ALA A 123 -6.98 -4.41 -5.53
C ALA A 123 -8.10 -5.12 -6.31
N GLU A 124 -8.20 -4.90 -7.64
CA GLU A 124 -9.23 -5.48 -8.52
C GLU A 124 -8.92 -6.89 -9.01
N THR A 125 -7.70 -7.34 -8.96
CA THR A 125 -7.35 -8.70 -9.37
C THR A 125 -8.16 -9.76 -8.61
N GLN A 126 -8.83 -9.35 -7.52
CA GLN A 126 -9.87 -10.15 -6.84
C GLN A 126 -11.13 -10.43 -7.68
N LYS A 127 -11.36 -9.72 -8.81
CA LYS A 127 -12.64 -9.75 -9.55
C LYS A 127 -12.54 -10.40 -10.93
N LEU A 128 -11.38 -10.94 -11.31
CA LEU A 128 -11.27 -11.69 -12.56
C LEU A 128 -12.03 -13.00 -12.43
N PRO A 129 -12.84 -13.40 -13.45
CA PRO A 129 -13.55 -14.68 -13.40
C PRO A 129 -12.55 -15.83 -13.28
N ALA A 130 -12.88 -16.77 -12.42
CA ALA A 130 -12.13 -17.96 -12.08
C ALA A 130 -11.73 -18.77 -13.30
N ALA A 131 -10.62 -18.42 -13.92
CA ALA A 131 -9.91 -19.27 -14.84
C ALA A 131 -8.55 -19.62 -14.20
N THR A 132 -8.57 -20.60 -13.33
CA THR A 132 -7.46 -21.14 -12.54
C THR A 132 -7.18 -20.32 -11.27
N GLU A 133 -7.71 -20.76 -10.12
CA GLU A 133 -7.23 -20.31 -8.81
C GLU A 133 -5.71 -20.48 -8.79
N THR A 134 -4.98 -19.35 -8.91
CA THR A 134 -3.53 -19.41 -8.88
C THR A 134 -3.11 -19.42 -7.41
N VAL A 135 -3.25 -20.58 -6.79
CA VAL A 135 -2.66 -20.86 -5.48
C VAL A 135 -1.19 -21.18 -5.72
N VAL A 136 -0.32 -20.36 -5.14
CA VAL A 136 1.13 -20.63 -5.14
C VAL A 136 1.48 -21.17 -3.76
N GLU A 137 1.91 -22.42 -3.73
CA GLU A 137 2.42 -23.05 -2.51
C GLU A 137 3.92 -23.24 -2.62
N HIS A 138 4.67 -22.76 -1.62
CA HIS A 138 6.10 -22.94 -1.55
C HIS A 138 6.56 -23.13 -0.10
N GLY A 139 6.85 -24.37 0.26
CA GLY A 139 7.21 -24.72 1.63
C GLY A 139 6.08 -24.41 2.61
N ARG A 140 6.29 -23.44 3.48
CA ARG A 140 5.33 -23.00 4.50
C ARG A 140 4.39 -21.90 4.01
N LEU A 141 4.67 -21.35 2.84
CA LEU A 141 3.87 -20.28 2.25
C LEU A 141 2.75 -20.86 1.43
N LYS A 142 1.54 -20.32 1.61
CA LYS A 142 0.44 -20.44 0.68
C LYS A 142 -0.06 -19.04 0.31
N LEU A 143 -0.12 -18.75 -0.98
CA LEU A 143 -0.56 -17.48 -1.53
C LEU A 143 -1.76 -17.73 -2.44
N GLU A 144 -2.88 -17.09 -2.13
CA GLU A 144 -4.13 -17.14 -2.88
C GLU A 144 -4.34 -15.78 -3.55
N ALA A 145 -3.98 -15.68 -4.84
CA ALA A 145 -3.94 -14.38 -5.54
C ALA A 145 -5.33 -13.73 -5.64
N GLU A 146 -6.38 -14.51 -5.91
CA GLU A 146 -7.76 -14.02 -6.03
C GLU A 146 -8.31 -13.45 -4.72
N ARG A 147 -7.84 -13.97 -3.58
CA ARG A 147 -8.26 -13.52 -2.26
C ARG A 147 -7.32 -12.52 -1.63
N MET A 148 -6.22 -12.18 -2.31
CA MET A 148 -5.10 -11.40 -1.77
C MET A 148 -4.66 -11.87 -0.39
N ARG A 149 -4.67 -13.18 -0.20
CA ARG A 149 -4.39 -13.82 1.08
C ARG A 149 -3.06 -14.53 1.04
N VAL A 150 -2.28 -14.33 2.08
CA VAL A 150 -1.04 -15.06 2.31
C VAL A 150 -1.12 -15.73 3.66
N THR A 151 -0.78 -17.01 3.72
CA THR A 151 -0.59 -17.73 4.98
C THR A 151 0.82 -18.30 5.06
N TRP A 152 1.35 -18.38 6.27
CA TRP A 152 2.61 -19.00 6.61
C TRP A 152 2.39 -20.00 7.74
N ASN A 153 2.61 -21.28 7.51
CA ASN A 153 2.18 -22.36 8.43
C ASN A 153 0.70 -22.24 8.83
N ASP A 154 -0.18 -21.98 7.86
CA ASP A 154 -1.63 -21.78 8.04
C ASP A 154 -2.02 -20.52 8.85
N ILE A 155 -1.06 -19.72 9.31
CA ILE A 155 -1.30 -18.44 9.98
C ILE A 155 -1.34 -17.33 8.93
N GLU A 156 -2.42 -16.53 8.94
CA GLU A 156 -2.57 -15.42 8.01
C GLU A 156 -1.54 -14.31 8.26
N VAL A 157 -0.87 -13.88 7.18
CA VAL A 157 0.07 -12.76 7.18
C VAL A 157 -0.64 -11.52 6.65
N PRO A 158 -0.90 -10.48 7.46
CA PRO A 158 -1.69 -9.31 7.07
C PRO A 158 -0.88 -8.36 6.19
N LEU A 159 -0.76 -8.66 4.91
CA LEU A 159 -0.07 -7.84 3.93
C LEU A 159 -0.97 -6.71 3.40
N THR A 160 -0.37 -5.54 3.11
CA THR A 160 -1.03 -4.50 2.32
C THR A 160 -1.09 -4.91 0.85
N VAL A 161 -1.84 -4.18 0.03
CA VAL A 161 -1.94 -4.45 -1.41
C VAL A 161 -0.57 -4.48 -2.07
N THR A 162 0.26 -3.48 -1.79
CA THR A 162 1.62 -3.37 -2.33
C THR A 162 2.52 -4.51 -1.86
N GLU A 163 2.50 -4.85 -0.57
CA GLU A 163 3.29 -5.95 -0.01
C GLU A 163 2.91 -7.30 -0.57
N PHE A 164 1.60 -7.54 -0.74
CA PHE A 164 1.08 -8.77 -1.34
C PHE A 164 1.67 -8.99 -2.73
N TRP A 165 1.59 -7.97 -3.61
CA TRP A 165 2.11 -8.10 -4.97
C TRP A 165 3.62 -8.23 -5.05
N MET A 166 4.36 -7.61 -4.10
CA MET A 166 5.80 -7.84 -3.99
C MET A 166 6.12 -9.29 -3.62
N VAL A 167 5.44 -9.85 -2.63
CA VAL A 167 5.61 -11.27 -2.25
C VAL A 167 5.22 -12.18 -3.40
N HIS A 168 4.07 -11.95 -4.04
CA HIS A 168 3.61 -12.72 -5.20
C HIS A 168 4.66 -12.76 -6.31
N THR A 169 5.25 -11.60 -6.65
CA THR A 169 6.29 -11.49 -7.69
C THR A 169 7.55 -12.28 -7.35
N LEU A 170 7.95 -12.31 -6.08
CA LEU A 170 9.14 -13.05 -5.63
C LEU A 170 8.88 -14.56 -5.58
N VAL A 171 7.71 -14.98 -5.09
CA VAL A 171 7.36 -16.40 -4.88
C VAL A 171 7.06 -17.11 -6.19
N ARG A 172 6.63 -16.38 -7.20
CA ARG A 172 6.33 -16.95 -8.52
C ARG A 172 7.53 -17.63 -9.20
N PHE A 173 8.75 -17.17 -8.87
CA PHE A 173 10.00 -17.70 -9.41
C PHE A 173 11.04 -17.82 -8.30
N PRO A 174 10.93 -18.83 -7.40
CA PRO A 174 11.88 -19.04 -6.32
C PRO A 174 13.32 -19.15 -6.83
N GLY A 175 14.27 -18.60 -6.11
CA GLY A 175 15.67 -18.57 -6.47
C GLY A 175 16.06 -17.47 -7.48
N HIS A 176 15.11 -16.91 -8.23
CA HIS A 176 15.40 -15.84 -9.17
C HIS A 176 15.55 -14.49 -8.45
N VAL A 177 16.67 -13.82 -8.71
CA VAL A 177 16.90 -12.48 -8.17
C VAL A 177 16.15 -11.47 -9.02
N LYS A 178 15.32 -10.66 -8.39
CA LYS A 178 14.65 -9.50 -8.99
C LYS A 178 15.35 -8.23 -8.52
N ASN A 179 15.86 -7.42 -9.45
CA ASN A 179 16.30 -6.07 -9.09
C ASN A 179 15.08 -5.17 -8.77
N ARG A 180 15.33 -3.97 -8.23
CA ARG A 180 14.25 -3.07 -7.82
C ARG A 180 13.32 -2.70 -8.97
N ASP A 181 13.88 -2.36 -10.14
CA ASP A 181 13.08 -2.03 -11.33
C ASP A 181 12.24 -3.19 -11.83
N GLN A 182 12.78 -4.40 -11.79
CA GLN A 182 12.03 -5.62 -12.15
C GLN A 182 10.91 -5.87 -11.14
N LEU A 183 11.20 -5.73 -9.84
CA LEU A 183 10.19 -5.90 -8.80
C LEU A 183 9.07 -4.87 -8.94
N MET A 184 9.40 -3.62 -9.24
CA MET A 184 8.43 -2.57 -9.54
C MET A 184 7.56 -2.93 -10.75
N ARG A 185 8.18 -3.26 -11.88
CA ARG A 185 7.43 -3.60 -13.12
C ARG A 185 6.54 -4.82 -12.94
N ASP A 186 7.09 -5.90 -12.39
CA ASP A 186 6.39 -7.18 -12.30
C ASP A 186 5.26 -7.15 -11.24
N ALA A 187 5.42 -6.35 -10.19
CA ALA A 187 4.37 -6.09 -9.20
C ALA A 187 3.47 -4.89 -9.57
N GLU A 188 3.64 -4.33 -10.77
CA GLU A 188 2.95 -3.12 -11.25
C GLU A 188 3.07 -1.93 -10.26
N LEU A 189 4.18 -1.84 -9.54
CA LEU A 189 4.45 -0.78 -8.58
C LEU A 189 4.94 0.47 -9.31
N VAL A 190 4.44 1.62 -8.87
CA VAL A 190 4.95 2.94 -9.29
C VAL A 190 5.46 3.61 -8.02
N VAL A 191 6.60 3.19 -7.51
CA VAL A 191 7.21 3.69 -6.27
C VAL A 191 8.71 3.92 -6.49
N ASP A 192 9.39 4.61 -5.59
CA ASP A 192 10.83 4.78 -5.63
C ASP A 192 11.59 3.61 -4.96
N ASP A 193 12.91 3.59 -5.11
CA ASP A 193 13.80 2.55 -4.58
C ASP A 193 13.81 2.48 -3.05
N ALA A 194 13.68 3.62 -2.37
CA ALA A 194 13.65 3.70 -0.91
C ALA A 194 12.35 3.07 -0.37
N THR A 195 11.25 3.30 -1.07
CA THR A 195 9.94 2.72 -0.78
C THR A 195 9.98 1.19 -0.85
N ILE A 196 10.64 0.61 -1.86
CA ILE A 196 10.79 -0.86 -1.98
C ILE A 196 11.52 -1.45 -0.79
N THR A 197 12.63 -0.85 -0.39
CA THR A 197 13.42 -1.31 0.77
C THR A 197 12.60 -1.28 2.06
N SER A 198 11.80 -0.23 2.24
CA SER A 198 10.90 -0.08 3.38
C SER A 198 9.81 -1.16 3.39
N HIS A 199 9.18 -1.45 2.24
CA HIS A 199 8.21 -2.53 2.10
C HIS A 199 8.82 -3.89 2.42
N ILE A 200 9.97 -4.25 1.86
CA ILE A 200 10.63 -5.54 2.14
C ILE A 200 10.94 -5.68 3.63
N THR A 201 11.40 -4.61 4.28
CA THR A 201 11.68 -4.62 5.72
C THR A 201 10.40 -4.87 6.53
N ARG A 202 9.28 -4.26 6.12
CA ARG A 202 7.98 -4.42 6.77
C ARG A 202 7.38 -5.81 6.53
N ILE A 203 7.45 -6.31 5.29
CA ILE A 203 7.01 -7.67 4.95
C ILE A 203 7.69 -8.68 5.88
N ARG A 204 9.02 -8.65 6.02
CA ARG A 204 9.76 -9.56 6.88
C ARG A 204 9.28 -9.55 8.35
N LYS A 205 8.87 -8.39 8.86
CA LYS A 205 8.38 -8.24 10.25
C LYS A 205 6.95 -8.77 10.46
N LYS A 206 6.19 -8.96 9.39
CA LYS A 206 4.79 -9.44 9.47
C LYS A 206 4.69 -10.96 9.52
N TYR A 207 5.74 -11.65 9.15
CA TYR A 207 5.78 -13.10 9.33
C TYR A 207 5.88 -13.44 10.82
N PRO A 208 5.22 -14.54 11.27
CA PRO A 208 5.07 -14.83 12.69
C PRO A 208 6.38 -14.85 13.45
N ALA A 209 6.38 -14.23 14.64
CA ALA A 209 7.52 -14.22 15.55
C ALA A 209 7.91 -15.63 16.05
N ASP A 210 6.99 -16.59 15.94
CA ASP A 210 7.21 -18.00 16.25
C ASP A 210 8.11 -18.72 15.23
N ASP A 211 8.39 -18.06 14.11
CA ASP A 211 9.46 -18.46 13.20
C ASP A 211 10.54 -17.37 13.17
N PRO A 212 11.40 -17.30 14.20
CA PRO A 212 12.48 -16.31 14.29
C PRO A 212 13.51 -16.49 13.16
N ALA A 213 13.38 -17.53 12.36
CA ALA A 213 14.18 -17.84 11.19
C ALA A 213 13.48 -17.50 9.87
N PHE A 214 12.41 -16.64 9.85
CA PHE A 214 11.89 -16.18 8.57
C PHE A 214 12.98 -15.44 7.79
N ASP A 215 13.59 -16.17 6.87
CA ASP A 215 14.64 -15.69 5.99
C ASP A 215 14.35 -15.97 4.50
N ALA A 216 13.09 -16.31 4.21
CA ALA A 216 12.66 -16.70 2.87
C ALA A 216 12.84 -15.57 1.84
N ILE A 217 12.76 -14.31 2.24
CA ILE A 217 13.11 -13.17 1.37
C ILE A 217 14.57 -12.79 1.64
N GLU A 218 15.46 -13.10 0.70
CA GLU A 218 16.87 -12.79 0.78
C GLU A 218 17.20 -11.48 0.05
N THR A 219 18.10 -10.67 0.65
CA THR A 219 18.70 -9.53 -0.02
C THR A 219 19.98 -9.98 -0.71
N VAL A 220 20.03 -9.83 -2.03
CA VAL A 220 21.24 -10.03 -2.83
C VAL A 220 21.89 -8.65 -2.97
N HIS A 221 22.91 -8.39 -2.17
CA HIS A 221 23.55 -7.08 -2.08
C HIS A 221 24.01 -6.56 -3.44
N GLY A 222 23.68 -5.30 -3.72
CA GLY A 222 23.98 -4.65 -5.00
C GLY A 222 23.13 -5.09 -6.19
N VAL A 223 22.24 -6.10 -6.03
CA VAL A 223 21.40 -6.64 -7.12
C VAL A 223 19.92 -6.47 -6.84
N GLY A 224 19.41 -6.98 -5.71
CA GLY A 224 17.98 -6.93 -5.43
C GLY A 224 17.52 -7.93 -4.37
N TYR A 225 16.39 -8.55 -4.64
CA TYR A 225 15.74 -9.47 -3.70
C TYR A 225 15.35 -10.78 -4.41
N ARG A 226 15.30 -11.87 -3.66
CA ARG A 226 14.75 -13.14 -4.13
C ARG A 226 13.99 -13.87 -3.02
N TRP A 227 13.05 -14.72 -3.42
CA TRP A 227 12.54 -15.76 -2.57
C TRP A 227 13.50 -16.93 -2.58
N LYS A 228 13.90 -17.45 -1.43
CA LYS A 228 14.77 -18.62 -1.35
C LYS A 228 14.07 -19.84 -1.95
N PRO A 229 14.83 -20.75 -2.63
CA PRO A 229 14.28 -21.97 -3.23
C PRO A 229 13.66 -22.89 -2.20
#